data_8810c1ee826f5a47857ebc007994b167
#
_entry.id   8810c1ee826f5a47857ebc007994b167
#
_cell.length_a   1.000
_cell.length_b   1.000
_cell.length_c   1.000
_cell.angle_alpha   90.00
_cell.angle_beta   90.00
_cell.angle_gamma   90.00
#
_symmetry.space_group_name_H-M   'P 1'
#
loop_
_entity.id
_entity.type
_entity.pdbx_description
1 polymer ?
#
loop_
_entity_poly.entity_id
_entity_poly.type
_entity_poly.pdbx_seq_one_letter_code
_entity_poly.pdbx_strand_id
1 'polypeptide(L)'
;MAMTWKARLGAVLVAAAATLGLGGTASAQDYTFGWNPRSGDVWVDTWLADMNRYGARYRDPFVDEMVRYYGAPRDLVNELLGERRWAPGDVYFACSIASALGRPCRYVADMWERDHALGWGEVARNLGIKPGSPEFHRLKKGFVPSYDRWGRSITIDADLARDYPGRPREAARAKGAGNQAKAASKGSAKGNTAPKSQGKGNAGSKQNQEKGNAGPKGQGKGKG
;
A
#
# COMPACT_ATOMS: atom_id res chain seq x y z
N MET A 1 71.33 -14.58 65.50
CA MET A 1 70.91 -13.76 64.30
C MET A 1 69.63 -14.31 63.82
N ALA A 2 68.51 -13.66 64.14
CA ALA A 2 67.18 -14.08 63.76
C ALA A 2 66.60 -13.07 62.75
N MET A 3 66.34 -13.55 61.56
CA MET A 3 65.84 -12.75 60.47
C MET A 3 64.32 -13.06 60.27
N THR A 4 63.50 -12.12 60.70
CA THR A 4 62.02 -12.24 60.62
C THR A 4 61.55 -11.80 59.26
N TRP A 5 60.96 -12.72 58.51
CA TRP A 5 60.31 -12.45 57.22
C TRP A 5 58.87 -12.12 57.45
N LYS A 6 58.46 -10.88 57.20
CA LYS A 6 57.11 -10.46 57.23
C LYS A 6 56.48 -10.75 55.86
N ALA A 7 55.59 -11.74 55.79
CA ALA A 7 54.73 -12.00 54.63
C ALA A 7 53.70 -10.88 54.45
N ARG A 8 53.74 -10.22 53.32
CA ARG A 8 52.70 -9.28 52.88
C ARG A 8 51.71 -10.06 52.05
N LEU A 9 50.49 -10.25 52.56
CA LEU A 9 49.33 -10.72 51.84
C LEU A 9 48.83 -9.59 50.95
N GLY A 10 49.08 -9.71 49.63
CA GLY A 10 48.45 -8.86 48.62
C GLY A 10 47.06 -9.38 48.28
N ALA A 11 46.05 -8.62 48.60
CA ALA A 11 44.71 -8.91 48.17
C ALA A 11 44.56 -8.63 46.67
N VAL A 12 44.36 -9.66 45.88
CA VAL A 12 44.00 -9.55 44.44
C VAL A 12 42.52 -9.32 44.36
N LEU A 13 42.12 -8.09 44.10
CA LEU A 13 40.74 -7.75 43.71
C LEU A 13 40.52 -8.17 42.25
N VAL A 14 39.82 -9.28 42.05
CA VAL A 14 39.28 -9.67 40.73
C VAL A 14 38.07 -8.81 40.44
N ALA A 15 38.24 -7.79 39.63
CA ALA A 15 37.13 -7.01 39.06
C ALA A 15 36.44 -7.85 37.97
N ALA A 16 35.32 -8.46 38.27
CA ALA A 16 34.45 -9.08 37.28
C ALA A 16 33.79 -7.98 36.44
N ALA A 17 34.33 -7.73 35.27
CA ALA A 17 33.66 -6.88 34.26
C ALA A 17 32.46 -7.64 33.73
N ALA A 18 31.25 -7.31 34.21
CA ALA A 18 30.01 -7.71 33.62
C ALA A 18 29.85 -6.98 32.27
N THR A 19 30.18 -7.66 31.18
CA THR A 19 29.83 -7.21 29.84
C THR A 19 28.32 -7.35 29.70
N LEU A 20 27.57 -6.27 29.96
CA LEU A 20 26.19 -6.11 29.53
C LEU A 20 26.21 -6.13 28.00
N GLY A 21 25.91 -7.29 27.42
CA GLY A 21 25.63 -7.42 26.01
C GLY A 21 24.47 -6.51 25.67
N LEU A 22 24.74 -5.38 25.01
CA LEU A 22 23.76 -4.60 24.34
C LEU A 22 23.19 -5.48 23.19
N GLY A 23 22.19 -6.30 23.52
CA GLY A 23 21.35 -6.94 22.54
C GLY A 23 20.68 -5.82 21.77
N GLY A 24 21.23 -5.49 20.61
CA GLY A 24 20.56 -4.60 19.68
C GLY A 24 19.20 -5.18 19.38
N THR A 25 18.15 -4.58 19.91
CA THR A 25 16.81 -4.83 19.45
C THR A 25 16.79 -4.41 17.99
N ALA A 26 16.77 -5.41 17.08
CA ALA A 26 16.48 -5.15 15.68
C ALA A 26 15.13 -4.43 15.65
N SER A 27 15.15 -3.12 15.43
CA SER A 27 13.95 -2.34 15.23
C SER A 27 13.30 -2.90 13.97
N ALA A 28 12.19 -3.63 14.13
CA ALA A 28 11.33 -3.94 13.02
C ALA A 28 10.92 -2.59 12.42
N GLN A 29 11.41 -2.29 11.23
CA GLN A 29 11.05 -1.07 10.55
C GLN A 29 9.54 -1.10 10.33
N ASP A 30 8.84 -0.14 10.93
CA ASP A 30 7.40 -0.03 10.74
C ASP A 30 7.12 0.58 9.36
N TYR A 31 7.05 -0.29 8.35
CA TYR A 31 6.70 0.09 6.99
C TYR A 31 5.23 0.53 6.86
N THR A 32 4.46 0.49 7.95
CA THR A 32 3.01 0.72 7.90
C THR A 32 2.65 2.19 8.02
N PHE A 33 3.50 2.99 8.66
CA PHE A 33 3.19 4.40 8.86
C PHE A 33 3.47 5.22 7.59
N GLY A 34 2.40 5.74 6.99
CA GLY A 34 2.49 6.57 5.79
C GLY A 34 2.77 5.83 4.48
N TRP A 35 2.98 4.51 4.53
CA TRP A 35 3.17 3.72 3.32
C TRP A 35 1.84 3.53 2.58
N ASN A 36 1.81 3.89 1.30
CA ASN A 36 0.63 3.77 0.45
C ASN A 36 1.06 3.37 -0.97
N PRO A 37 0.81 2.14 -1.40
CA PRO A 37 1.25 1.65 -2.70
C PRO A 37 0.48 2.27 -3.87
N ARG A 38 -0.75 2.72 -3.64
CA ARG A 38 -1.62 3.28 -4.69
C ARG A 38 -1.65 2.40 -5.93
N SER A 39 -1.93 1.11 -5.74
CA SER A 39 -2.01 0.14 -6.86
C SER A 39 -3.22 0.38 -7.77
N GLY A 40 -4.20 1.15 -7.30
CA GLY A 40 -5.48 1.37 -7.97
C GLY A 40 -6.53 0.30 -7.62
N ASP A 41 -6.20 -0.62 -6.71
CA ASP A 41 -7.10 -1.66 -6.22
C ASP A 41 -6.95 -1.79 -4.70
N VAL A 42 -8.04 -1.55 -3.97
CA VAL A 42 -8.05 -1.51 -2.49
C VAL A 42 -7.69 -2.88 -1.89
N TRP A 43 -8.09 -3.97 -2.53
CA TRP A 43 -7.75 -5.32 -2.09
C TRP A 43 -6.24 -5.56 -2.20
N VAL A 44 -5.64 -5.19 -3.34
CA VAL A 44 -4.18 -5.28 -3.54
C VAL A 44 -3.44 -4.43 -2.51
N ASP A 45 -3.86 -3.19 -2.30
CA ASP A 45 -3.23 -2.29 -1.33
C ASP A 45 -3.28 -2.87 0.10
N THR A 46 -4.41 -3.47 0.48
CA THR A 46 -4.59 -4.12 1.78
C THR A 46 -3.62 -5.29 1.98
N TRP A 47 -3.49 -6.16 0.98
CA TRP A 47 -2.65 -7.35 1.10
C TRP A 47 -1.16 -7.04 0.93
N LEU A 48 -0.79 -6.03 0.17
CA LEU A 48 0.59 -5.52 0.16
C LEU A 48 0.99 -4.94 1.52
N ALA A 49 0.08 -4.23 2.19
CA ALA A 49 0.32 -3.75 3.55
C ALA A 49 0.50 -4.90 4.55
N ASP A 50 -0.26 -5.99 4.41
CA ASP A 50 -0.07 -7.18 5.23
C ASP A 50 1.27 -7.88 4.93
N MET A 51 1.69 -7.92 3.67
CA MET A 51 3.01 -8.44 3.28
C MET A 51 4.17 -7.65 3.89
N ASN A 52 4.02 -6.34 4.09
CA ASN A 52 5.04 -5.56 4.80
C ASN A 52 5.25 -6.10 6.22
N ARG A 53 4.15 -6.37 6.94
CA ARG A 53 4.24 -6.95 8.29
C ARG A 53 4.85 -8.35 8.28
N TYR A 54 4.47 -9.16 7.30
CA TYR A 54 5.01 -10.51 7.17
C TYR A 54 6.50 -10.48 6.84
N GLY A 55 6.91 -9.76 5.80
CA GLY A 55 8.30 -9.70 5.34
C GLY A 55 9.24 -9.05 6.36
N ALA A 56 8.75 -8.07 7.12
CA ALA A 56 9.51 -7.48 8.22
C ALA A 56 9.79 -8.48 9.36
N ARG A 57 8.82 -9.36 9.66
CA ARG A 57 8.92 -10.35 10.72
C ARG A 57 9.60 -11.65 10.27
N TYR A 58 9.36 -12.07 9.06
CA TYR A 58 9.81 -13.35 8.50
C TYR A 58 10.61 -13.13 7.22
N ARG A 59 11.77 -12.46 7.36
CA ARG A 59 12.59 -12.02 6.23
C ARG A 59 13.01 -13.18 5.33
N ASP A 60 13.57 -14.25 5.90
CA ASP A 60 14.10 -15.36 5.12
C ASP A 60 13.00 -16.11 4.33
N PRO A 61 11.86 -16.51 4.95
CA PRO A 61 10.73 -17.05 4.20
C PRO A 61 10.21 -16.13 3.10
N PHE A 62 10.21 -14.81 3.33
CA PHE A 62 9.82 -13.83 2.31
C PHE A 62 10.83 -13.81 1.14
N VAL A 63 12.13 -13.76 1.43
CA VAL A 63 13.20 -13.80 0.41
C VAL A 63 13.12 -15.09 -0.39
N ASP A 64 12.92 -16.23 0.27
CA ASP A 64 12.75 -17.54 -0.39
C ASP A 64 11.54 -17.57 -1.32
N GLU A 65 10.44 -16.96 -0.94
CA GLU A 65 9.27 -16.80 -1.80
C GLU A 65 9.63 -16.06 -3.10
N MET A 66 10.32 -14.93 -2.99
CA MET A 66 10.71 -14.13 -4.15
C MET A 66 11.65 -14.90 -5.09
N VAL A 67 12.59 -15.64 -4.52
CA VAL A 67 13.55 -16.44 -5.30
C VAL A 67 12.88 -17.61 -6.00
N ARG A 68 12.10 -18.40 -5.25
CA ARG A 68 11.57 -19.68 -5.75
C ARG A 68 10.40 -19.53 -6.69
N TYR A 69 9.53 -18.56 -6.44
CA TYR A 69 8.25 -18.45 -7.14
C TYR A 69 8.15 -17.25 -8.09
N TYR A 70 9.00 -16.25 -7.88
CA TYR A 70 9.05 -15.06 -8.74
C TYR A 70 10.36 -14.94 -9.52
N GLY A 71 11.30 -15.89 -9.34
CA GLY A 71 12.56 -15.92 -10.08
C GLY A 71 13.48 -14.73 -9.80
N ALA A 72 13.29 -14.04 -8.68
CA ALA A 72 14.12 -12.91 -8.32
C ALA A 72 15.49 -13.39 -7.82
N PRO A 73 16.62 -12.80 -8.25
CA PRO A 73 17.91 -13.08 -7.66
C PRO A 73 17.92 -12.74 -6.15
N ARG A 74 18.45 -13.64 -5.33
CA ARG A 74 18.49 -13.46 -3.86
C ARG A 74 19.21 -12.16 -3.47
N ASP A 75 20.32 -11.88 -4.16
CA ASP A 75 21.12 -10.68 -3.89
C ASP A 75 20.31 -9.40 -4.19
N LEU A 76 19.55 -9.40 -5.27
CA LEU A 76 18.64 -8.28 -5.58
C LEU A 76 17.60 -8.08 -4.47
N VAL A 77 16.94 -9.17 -4.03
CA VAL A 77 15.92 -9.05 -2.98
C VAL A 77 16.53 -8.51 -1.68
N ASN A 78 17.73 -8.99 -1.32
CA ASN A 78 18.45 -8.50 -0.15
C ASN A 78 18.91 -7.05 -0.29
N GLU A 79 19.38 -6.63 -1.46
CA GLU A 79 19.72 -5.25 -1.80
C GLU A 79 18.51 -4.33 -1.60
N LEU A 80 17.36 -4.68 -2.22
CA LEU A 80 16.15 -3.88 -2.14
C LEU A 80 15.64 -3.72 -0.69
N LEU A 81 15.58 -4.83 0.05
CA LEU A 81 15.10 -4.82 1.44
C LEU A 81 16.09 -4.20 2.43
N GLY A 82 17.40 -4.35 2.20
CA GLY A 82 18.45 -3.92 3.12
C GLY A 82 18.97 -2.53 2.80
N GLU A 83 19.69 -2.42 1.68
CA GLU A 83 20.41 -1.20 1.30
C GLU A 83 19.45 -0.10 0.87
N ARG A 84 18.49 -0.45 0.01
CA ARG A 84 17.50 0.49 -0.52
C ARG A 84 16.29 0.68 0.40
N ARG A 85 16.16 -0.14 1.45
CA ARG A 85 15.10 -0.05 2.47
C ARG A 85 13.68 -0.08 1.90
N TRP A 86 13.48 -0.84 0.84
CA TRP A 86 12.15 -1.01 0.29
C TRP A 86 11.24 -1.77 1.25
N ALA A 87 9.97 -1.41 1.25
CA ALA A 87 8.97 -2.19 1.93
C ALA A 87 8.83 -3.58 1.25
N PRO A 88 8.68 -4.66 2.01
CA PRO A 88 8.48 -6.00 1.45
C PRO A 88 7.36 -6.08 0.41
N GLY A 89 6.25 -5.36 0.62
CA GLY A 89 5.16 -5.27 -0.35
C GLY A 89 5.58 -4.66 -1.69
N ASP A 90 6.49 -3.67 -1.68
CA ASP A 90 7.01 -3.09 -2.92
C ASP A 90 7.90 -4.09 -3.67
N VAL A 91 8.76 -4.81 -2.94
CA VAL A 91 9.59 -5.88 -3.53
C VAL A 91 8.72 -6.98 -4.13
N TYR A 92 7.71 -7.43 -3.37
CA TYR A 92 6.78 -8.44 -3.84
C TYR A 92 6.06 -7.99 -5.11
N PHE A 93 5.53 -6.78 -5.12
CA PHE A 93 4.73 -6.29 -6.24
C PHE A 93 5.57 -6.07 -7.50
N ALA A 94 6.80 -5.54 -7.34
CA ALA A 94 7.76 -5.40 -8.43
C ALA A 94 8.07 -6.75 -9.08
N CYS A 95 8.44 -7.76 -8.28
CA CYS A 95 8.79 -9.07 -8.80
C CYS A 95 7.57 -9.82 -9.35
N SER A 96 6.38 -9.62 -8.78
CA SER A 96 5.13 -10.20 -9.30
C SER A 96 4.77 -9.63 -10.66
N ILE A 97 4.87 -8.32 -10.83
CA ILE A 97 4.68 -7.65 -12.14
C ILE A 97 5.70 -8.18 -13.14
N ALA A 98 6.98 -8.22 -12.77
CA ALA A 98 8.05 -8.72 -13.63
C ALA A 98 7.78 -10.15 -14.10
N SER A 99 7.41 -11.03 -13.16
CA SER A 99 7.04 -12.43 -13.47
C SER A 99 5.85 -12.51 -14.42
N ALA A 100 4.81 -11.71 -14.20
CA ALA A 100 3.63 -11.68 -15.08
C ALA A 100 3.97 -11.21 -16.51
N LEU A 101 5.01 -10.39 -16.67
CA LEU A 101 5.48 -9.87 -17.96
C LEU A 101 6.61 -10.70 -18.58
N GLY A 102 7.09 -11.76 -17.92
CA GLY A 102 8.27 -12.53 -18.35
C GLY A 102 9.55 -11.69 -18.35
N ARG A 103 9.68 -10.72 -17.45
CA ARG A 103 10.83 -9.83 -17.31
C ARG A 103 11.59 -10.13 -16.01
N PRO A 104 12.89 -9.80 -15.94
CA PRO A 104 13.61 -9.85 -14.67
C PRO A 104 13.02 -8.88 -13.63
N CYS A 105 13.00 -9.28 -12.35
CA CYS A 105 12.48 -8.43 -11.26
C CYS A 105 13.18 -7.05 -11.23
N ARG A 106 14.49 -6.99 -11.49
CA ARG A 106 15.26 -5.73 -11.54
C ARG A 106 14.67 -4.73 -12.55
N TYR A 107 14.15 -5.19 -13.67
CA TYR A 107 13.56 -4.30 -14.68
C TYR A 107 12.39 -3.47 -14.09
N VAL A 108 11.52 -4.10 -13.33
CA VAL A 108 10.39 -3.40 -12.69
C VAL A 108 10.85 -2.61 -11.46
N ALA A 109 11.85 -3.14 -10.73
CA ALA A 109 12.44 -2.42 -9.61
C ALA A 109 13.05 -1.07 -10.05
N ASP A 110 13.80 -1.07 -11.14
CA ASP A 110 14.40 0.17 -11.69
C ASP A 110 13.32 1.17 -12.16
N MET A 111 12.19 0.68 -12.66
CA MET A 111 11.06 1.56 -13.01
C MET A 111 10.41 2.15 -11.77
N TRP A 112 10.19 1.34 -10.74
CA TRP A 112 9.65 1.82 -9.47
C TRP A 112 10.53 2.89 -8.83
N GLU A 113 11.84 2.74 -8.85
CA GLU A 113 12.74 3.75 -8.31
C GLU A 113 12.61 5.11 -8.99
N ARG A 114 12.43 5.11 -10.31
CA ARG A 114 12.24 6.37 -11.05
C ARG A 114 10.86 6.98 -10.81
N ASP A 115 9.84 6.14 -10.72
CA ASP A 115 8.44 6.55 -10.89
C ASP A 115 7.59 6.35 -9.62
N HIS A 116 8.18 5.94 -8.47
CA HIS A 116 7.45 5.61 -7.24
C HIS A 116 6.55 6.74 -6.72
N ALA A 117 6.89 7.99 -6.99
CA ALA A 117 6.05 9.14 -6.64
C ALA A 117 4.65 9.07 -7.26
N LEU A 118 4.50 8.40 -8.40
CA LEU A 118 3.24 8.20 -9.11
C LEU A 118 2.38 7.09 -8.48
N GLY A 119 3.01 6.15 -7.75
CA GLY A 119 2.39 4.96 -7.18
C GLY A 119 2.34 3.76 -8.12
N TRP A 120 2.11 2.59 -7.56
CA TRP A 120 2.13 1.32 -8.29
C TRP A 120 1.11 1.22 -9.42
N GLY A 121 -0.05 1.85 -9.27
CA GLY A 121 -1.09 1.86 -10.30
C GLY A 121 -0.64 2.53 -11.59
N GLU A 122 0.17 3.59 -11.50
CA GLU A 122 0.73 4.26 -12.67
C GLU A 122 1.87 3.44 -13.28
N VAL A 123 2.79 2.95 -12.44
CA VAL A 123 3.89 2.09 -12.90
C VAL A 123 3.36 0.86 -13.61
N ALA A 124 2.35 0.19 -13.05
CA ALA A 124 1.71 -0.98 -13.68
C ALA A 124 1.05 -0.62 -15.02
N ARG A 125 0.36 0.54 -15.10
CA ARG A 125 -0.25 1.01 -16.35
C ARG A 125 0.78 1.26 -17.44
N ASN A 126 1.91 1.87 -17.11
CA ASN A 126 3.01 2.12 -18.04
C ASN A 126 3.63 0.81 -18.55
N LEU A 127 3.50 -0.26 -17.78
CA LEU A 127 3.88 -1.63 -18.14
C LEU A 127 2.77 -2.41 -18.88
N GLY A 128 1.64 -1.77 -19.17
CA GLY A 128 0.51 -2.39 -19.85
C GLY A 128 -0.45 -3.17 -18.94
N ILE A 129 -0.23 -3.15 -17.62
CA ILE A 129 -1.07 -3.83 -16.63
C ILE A 129 -2.04 -2.81 -16.01
N LYS A 130 -3.32 -2.90 -16.36
CA LYS A 130 -4.35 -1.98 -15.86
C LYS A 130 -5.25 -2.68 -14.84
N PRO A 131 -5.71 -2.00 -13.78
CA PRO A 131 -6.75 -2.54 -12.90
C PRO A 131 -7.93 -3.07 -13.71
N GLY A 132 -8.38 -4.30 -13.41
CA GLY A 132 -9.44 -4.99 -14.14
C GLY A 132 -9.02 -5.69 -15.44
N SER A 133 -7.76 -5.57 -15.89
CA SER A 133 -7.27 -6.34 -17.03
C SER A 133 -6.99 -7.81 -16.66
N PRO A 134 -6.95 -8.72 -17.64
CA PRO A 134 -6.57 -10.12 -17.41
C PRO A 134 -5.19 -10.27 -16.76
N GLU A 135 -4.24 -9.39 -17.12
CA GLU A 135 -2.89 -9.35 -16.54
C GLU A 135 -2.95 -8.98 -15.06
N PHE A 136 -3.73 -7.95 -14.72
CA PHE A 136 -3.93 -7.52 -13.35
C PHE A 136 -4.64 -8.60 -12.52
N HIS A 137 -5.63 -9.28 -13.10
CA HIS A 137 -6.30 -10.41 -12.47
C HIS A 137 -5.31 -11.56 -12.17
N ARG A 138 -4.42 -11.90 -13.12
CA ARG A 138 -3.36 -12.90 -12.88
C ARG A 138 -2.44 -12.48 -11.74
N LEU A 139 -2.11 -11.20 -11.67
CA LEU A 139 -1.31 -10.62 -10.58
C LEU A 139 -1.99 -10.84 -9.23
N LYS A 140 -3.28 -10.49 -9.12
CA LYS A 140 -4.08 -10.73 -7.90
C LYS A 140 -4.13 -12.20 -7.52
N LYS A 141 -4.29 -13.10 -8.48
CA LYS A 141 -4.27 -14.55 -8.23
C LYS A 141 -2.98 -15.03 -7.57
N GLY A 142 -1.85 -14.41 -7.88
CA GLY A 142 -0.54 -14.76 -7.30
C GLY A 142 -0.47 -14.60 -5.78
N PHE A 143 -1.27 -13.70 -5.20
CA PHE A 143 -1.29 -13.47 -3.76
C PHE A 143 -1.76 -14.72 -3.00
N VAL A 144 -2.78 -15.41 -3.50
CA VAL A 144 -3.40 -16.55 -2.80
C VAL A 144 -2.39 -17.66 -2.52
N PRO A 145 -1.67 -18.22 -3.53
CA PRO A 145 -0.67 -19.26 -3.27
C PRO A 145 0.51 -18.78 -2.42
N SER A 146 0.89 -17.50 -2.47
CA SER A 146 1.93 -16.99 -1.57
C SER A 146 1.51 -17.07 -0.12
N TYR A 147 0.28 -16.65 0.19
CA TYR A 147 -0.28 -16.75 1.54
C TYR A 147 -0.44 -18.21 2.00
N ASP A 148 -0.82 -19.11 1.09
CA ASP A 148 -0.92 -20.54 1.40
C ASP A 148 0.44 -21.12 1.80
N ARG A 149 1.49 -20.81 1.05
CA ARG A 149 2.85 -21.27 1.37
C ARG A 149 3.37 -20.74 2.70
N TRP A 150 2.91 -19.54 3.09
CA TRP A 150 3.22 -18.97 4.41
C TRP A 150 2.33 -19.50 5.53
N GLY A 151 1.37 -20.39 5.23
CA GLY A 151 0.40 -20.88 6.23
C GLY A 151 -0.52 -19.77 6.76
N ARG A 152 -0.79 -18.76 5.96
CA ARG A 152 -1.59 -17.60 6.35
C ARG A 152 -2.92 -17.53 5.60
N SER A 153 -3.94 -17.09 6.29
CA SER A 153 -5.24 -16.85 5.68
C SER A 153 -5.22 -15.59 4.83
N ILE A 154 -5.88 -15.65 3.68
CA ILE A 154 -6.18 -14.51 2.83
C ILE A 154 -7.67 -14.54 2.48
N THR A 155 -8.35 -13.40 2.60
CA THR A 155 -9.71 -13.22 2.10
C THR A 155 -9.65 -12.75 0.64
N ILE A 156 -10.61 -13.20 -0.15
CA ILE A 156 -10.68 -12.84 -1.56
C ILE A 156 -11.77 -11.80 -1.81
N ASP A 157 -11.59 -11.00 -2.83
CA ASP A 157 -12.60 -10.08 -3.32
C ASP A 157 -13.53 -10.72 -4.39
N ALA A 158 -14.39 -9.92 -4.98
CA ALA A 158 -15.33 -10.38 -5.98
C ALA A 158 -14.64 -10.89 -7.26
N ASP A 159 -13.50 -10.29 -7.62
CA ASP A 159 -12.76 -10.65 -8.85
C ASP A 159 -12.19 -12.07 -8.74
N LEU A 160 -11.68 -12.44 -7.55
CA LEU A 160 -11.07 -13.74 -7.29
C LEU A 160 -12.08 -14.82 -6.89
N ALA A 161 -13.34 -14.46 -6.62
CA ALA A 161 -14.35 -15.38 -6.11
C ALA A 161 -14.64 -16.57 -7.03
N ARG A 162 -14.44 -16.38 -8.33
CA ARG A 162 -14.63 -17.41 -9.34
C ARG A 162 -13.49 -18.42 -9.37
N ASP A 163 -12.27 -17.96 -9.17
CA ASP A 163 -11.07 -18.81 -9.16
C ASP A 163 -10.90 -19.56 -7.84
N TYR A 164 -11.44 -19.01 -6.74
CA TYR A 164 -11.29 -19.56 -5.39
C TYR A 164 -12.65 -19.67 -4.66
N PRO A 165 -13.60 -20.46 -5.13
CA PRO A 165 -14.98 -20.48 -4.61
C PRO A 165 -15.09 -20.89 -3.14
N GLY A 166 -14.13 -21.65 -2.61
CA GLY A 166 -14.10 -22.11 -1.21
C GLY A 166 -13.39 -21.16 -0.23
N ARG A 167 -12.89 -20.02 -0.69
CA ARG A 167 -12.16 -19.10 0.18
C ARG A 167 -13.08 -18.11 0.90
N PRO A 168 -12.71 -17.69 2.12
CA PRO A 168 -13.39 -16.59 2.79
C PRO A 168 -13.36 -15.32 1.94
N ARG A 169 -14.52 -14.70 1.77
CA ARG A 169 -14.63 -13.45 1.04
C ARG A 169 -14.42 -12.27 1.97
N GLU A 170 -13.78 -11.22 1.47
CA GLU A 170 -13.80 -9.94 2.14
C GLU A 170 -15.27 -9.54 2.32
N ALA A 171 -15.66 -9.20 3.57
CA ALA A 171 -16.99 -8.66 3.82
C ALA A 171 -17.15 -7.45 2.88
N ALA A 172 -18.20 -7.48 2.04
CA ALA A 172 -18.47 -6.36 1.15
C ALA A 172 -18.47 -5.10 2.01
N ARG A 173 -17.43 -4.30 1.92
CA ARG A 173 -17.41 -2.97 2.51
C ARG A 173 -18.62 -2.29 1.91
N ALA A 174 -19.67 -2.13 2.72
CA ALA A 174 -20.89 -1.51 2.30
C ALA A 174 -20.50 -0.22 1.57
N LYS A 175 -20.89 -0.10 0.31
CA LYS A 175 -20.81 1.12 -0.50
C LYS A 175 -21.60 2.29 0.15
N GLY A 176 -21.82 2.22 1.48
CA GLY A 176 -22.61 3.10 2.30
C GLY A 176 -21.84 4.07 3.19
N ALA A 177 -20.52 3.98 3.31
CA ALA A 177 -19.78 4.92 4.16
C ALA A 177 -19.78 6.36 3.61
N GLY A 178 -20.05 6.53 2.29
CA GLY A 178 -20.21 7.85 1.68
C GLY A 178 -21.58 8.51 1.93
N ASN A 179 -22.61 7.73 2.27
CA ASN A 179 -23.96 8.26 2.51
C ASN A 179 -24.27 8.53 3.98
N GLN A 180 -23.54 7.92 4.92
CA GLN A 180 -23.77 8.20 6.34
C GLN A 180 -23.19 9.54 6.79
N ALA A 181 -22.08 10.00 6.17
CA ALA A 181 -21.55 11.35 6.44
C ALA A 181 -22.49 12.45 5.92
N LYS A 182 -23.29 12.16 4.87
CA LYS A 182 -24.25 13.11 4.31
C LYS A 182 -25.60 13.10 5.03
N ALA A 183 -25.93 12.04 5.75
CA ALA A 183 -27.13 11.93 6.57
C ALA A 183 -26.94 12.56 7.96
N ALA A 184 -25.73 12.47 8.52
CA ALA A 184 -25.41 13.07 9.83
C ALA A 184 -25.30 14.61 9.79
N SER A 185 -25.03 15.21 8.63
CA SER A 185 -24.99 16.67 8.47
C SER A 185 -26.38 17.30 8.20
N LYS A 186 -27.43 16.49 7.98
CA LYS A 186 -28.80 16.97 7.70
C LYS A 186 -29.74 16.89 8.90
N GLY A 187 -29.27 16.33 10.03
CA GLY A 187 -30.07 16.10 11.23
C GLY A 187 -29.94 17.12 12.35
N SER A 188 -29.13 18.18 12.21
CA SER A 188 -28.86 19.12 13.30
C SER A 188 -29.30 20.55 13.01
N ALA A 189 -30.43 20.73 12.32
CA ALA A 189 -31.03 22.07 12.13
C ALA A 189 -32.55 21.98 12.24
N LYS A 190 -33.06 21.71 13.45
CA LYS A 190 -34.47 22.00 13.79
C LYS A 190 -34.60 22.22 15.30
N GLY A 191 -34.73 23.48 15.67
CA GLY A 191 -35.18 23.87 17.00
C GLY A 191 -34.54 25.18 17.46
N ASN A 192 -35.08 26.33 17.07
CA ASN A 192 -35.55 27.31 18.04
C ASN A 192 -36.47 28.36 17.39
N THR A 193 -37.59 28.47 18.00
CA THR A 193 -38.74 29.33 17.68
C THR A 193 -38.53 30.77 18.08
N ALA A 194 -39.05 31.70 17.23
CA ALA A 194 -39.87 32.89 17.46
C ALA A 194 -39.15 34.25 17.59
N PRO A 195 -39.83 35.41 17.40
CA PRO A 195 -41.07 35.67 16.67
C PRO A 195 -40.99 36.88 15.67
N LYS A 196 -42.02 36.94 14.83
CA LYS A 196 -42.61 38.08 14.09
C LYS A 196 -42.03 39.49 14.20
N SER A 197 -41.73 40.11 13.04
CA SER A 197 -42.17 41.47 12.78
C SER A 197 -42.49 41.68 11.25
N GLN A 198 -43.62 42.31 11.05
CA GLN A 198 -44.17 42.67 9.74
C GLN A 198 -43.40 43.79 9.10
N GLY A 199 -43.24 43.75 7.77
CA GLY A 199 -42.77 44.86 6.97
C GLY A 199 -43.24 44.70 5.52
N LYS A 200 -44.27 45.44 5.16
CA LYS A 200 -44.84 45.65 3.82
C LYS A 200 -43.84 46.37 2.88
N GLY A 201 -44.01 46.07 1.58
CA GLY A 201 -43.54 46.95 0.48
C GLY A 201 -42.95 46.13 -0.66
N ASN A 202 -43.60 45.88 -1.66
CA ASN A 202 -44.20 46.55 -2.82
C ASN A 202 -43.23 46.51 -4.03
N ALA A 203 -43.79 45.95 -5.09
CA ALA A 203 -43.72 46.27 -6.50
C ALA A 203 -42.39 46.20 -7.29
N GLY A 204 -42.45 45.46 -8.38
CA GLY A 204 -42.27 46.07 -9.67
C GLY A 204 -41.22 45.45 -10.59
N SER A 205 -41.75 45.01 -11.73
CA SER A 205 -41.22 45.04 -13.11
C SER A 205 -40.29 43.91 -13.53
N LYS A 206 -40.74 42.94 -14.34
CA LYS A 206 -40.99 42.90 -15.81
C LYS A 206 -39.86 43.54 -16.64
N GLN A 207 -39.30 42.67 -17.46
CA GLN A 207 -39.02 42.69 -18.91
C GLN A 207 -37.84 41.81 -19.22
N ASN A 208 -37.98 40.80 -19.98
CA ASN A 208 -38.27 40.61 -21.39
C ASN A 208 -37.03 40.64 -22.29
N GLN A 209 -36.99 39.63 -23.14
CA GLN A 209 -36.38 39.58 -24.50
C GLN A 209 -34.85 39.43 -24.56
N GLU A 210 -34.25 38.74 -25.51
CA GLU A 210 -34.64 38.10 -26.79
C GLU A 210 -33.50 37.23 -27.30
N LYS A 211 -33.77 36.07 -27.88
CA LYS A 211 -33.45 35.61 -29.23
C LYS A 211 -32.15 36.05 -29.92
N GLY A 212 -31.48 35.07 -30.47
CA GLY A 212 -30.54 35.17 -31.59
C GLY A 212 -29.65 33.92 -31.66
N ASN A 213 -29.91 32.96 -32.36
CA ASN A 213 -30.07 32.57 -33.77
C ASN A 213 -28.72 32.39 -34.49
N ALA A 214 -28.63 31.22 -35.13
CA ALA A 214 -27.91 30.85 -36.36
C ALA A 214 -26.44 30.52 -36.35
N GLY A 215 -26.17 29.28 -36.77
CA GLY A 215 -24.91 28.75 -37.28
C GLY A 215 -24.39 29.45 -38.56
N PRO A 216 -23.42 28.93 -39.26
CA PRO A 216 -23.65 27.78 -40.16
C PRO A 216 -22.49 26.78 -40.32
N LYS A 217 -22.83 25.71 -41.03
CA LYS A 217 -22.05 24.66 -41.66
C LYS A 217 -20.82 25.15 -42.45
N GLY A 218 -19.73 24.41 -42.34
CA GLY A 218 -18.62 24.45 -43.26
C GLY A 218 -18.17 23.05 -43.61
N GLN A 219 -18.61 22.54 -44.75
CA GLN A 219 -18.02 21.37 -45.42
C GLN A 219 -16.72 21.78 -46.07
N GLY A 220 -15.68 20.92 -45.93
CA GLY A 220 -14.45 21.02 -46.69
C GLY A 220 -13.97 19.62 -47.07
N LYS A 221 -14.34 19.16 -48.24
CA LYS A 221 -13.69 18.07 -48.98
C LYS A 221 -12.33 18.56 -49.46
N GLY A 222 -11.31 17.70 -49.40
CA GLY A 222 -10.04 17.91 -50.07
C GLY A 222 -9.28 16.59 -50.16
N LYS A 223 -9.28 16.04 -51.33
CA LYS A 223 -8.45 14.93 -51.83
C LYS A 223 -6.98 15.41 -51.93
N GLY A 224 -6.07 14.47 -51.69
CA GLY A 224 -4.68 14.54 -52.03
C GLY A 224 -4.01 13.28 -51.52
#